data_d0840e387085f41959f3360e1e52e000
#
_entry.id   d0840e387085f41959f3360e1e52e000
#
_cell.length_a   1.000
_cell.length_b   1.000
_cell.length_c   1.000
_cell.angle_alpha   90.00
_cell.angle_beta   90.00
_cell.angle_gamma   90.00
#
_symmetry.space_group_name_H-M   'P 1'
#
loop_
_entity.id
_entity.type
_entity.pdbx_description
1 polymer ?
#
loop_
_entity_poly.entity_id
_entity_poly.type
_entity_poly.pdbx_seq_one_letter_code
_entity_poly.pdbx_strand_id
1 'polypeptide(L)'
;MSGACSIQRGKRKMAQMTKVVRMRGMNLLHFVLMVAVMAIVWLTMCSPSIEPQTAQITTTAVLLCYLVLSVFLYRTYNAYKIGMYHAGETFYSLTLANLIGNALTYLFACLIQRRLLNCVPVLLVLAAQTAISGLWCLAANKIYFKLYKPMKTLVIYKDEEDLEKLNEIVFFENRFDVIGKLRDPDDVFEILPKLQGCQAAIVSGVDATLRNGIVKACIDQNVACYFIPHIGDVIIAGAKHVQSFSIPIMETRRAVLSPEYAFIKRAMDIVCSALALVVLSPFMLATAIVIKAYDHGPVLYKQVRLTKDGKRYSILKFRSMRVDAEKDGVARLASDHDDRITPVGRLIRAIRFDELPQLFNILKGDMSFVGPRPVVLTETDLLDLRTK
;
A
#
# COMPACT_ATOMS: atom_id res chain seq x y z
N MET A 1 -9.16 -37.72 32.46
CA MET A 1 -8.80 -37.21 31.12
C MET A 1 -8.59 -35.68 31.05
N SER A 2 -9.01 -34.92 32.05
CA SER A 2 -8.91 -33.43 32.08
C SER A 2 -7.46 -32.88 32.18
N GLY A 3 -6.55 -33.51 32.93
CA GLY A 3 -5.21 -33.03 33.21
C GLY A 3 -4.25 -33.05 32.00
N ALA A 4 -4.35 -34.08 31.14
CA ALA A 4 -3.51 -34.18 29.95
C ALA A 4 -3.82 -33.08 28.88
N CYS A 5 -5.10 -32.71 28.79
CA CYS A 5 -5.55 -31.65 27.88
C CYS A 5 -5.06 -30.26 28.31
N SER A 6 -5.02 -29.97 29.62
CA SER A 6 -4.53 -28.70 30.18
C SER A 6 -3.00 -28.53 29.99
N ILE A 7 -2.23 -29.59 30.18
CA ILE A 7 -0.77 -29.59 29.98
C ILE A 7 -0.43 -29.40 28.52
N GLN A 8 -1.16 -30.02 27.60
CA GLN A 8 -0.95 -29.87 26.16
C GLN A 8 -1.31 -28.47 25.65
N ARG A 9 -2.36 -27.86 26.22
CA ARG A 9 -2.71 -26.43 25.97
C ARG A 9 -1.61 -25.48 26.46
N GLY A 10 -1.04 -25.73 27.64
CA GLY A 10 0.07 -24.96 28.20
C GLY A 10 1.31 -25.01 27.32
N LYS A 11 1.71 -26.20 26.86
CA LYS A 11 2.86 -26.38 25.96
C LYS A 11 2.66 -25.67 24.62
N ARG A 12 1.45 -25.72 24.03
CA ARG A 12 1.13 -24.99 22.78
C ARG A 12 1.20 -23.48 22.95
N LYS A 13 0.66 -22.93 24.04
CA LYS A 13 0.77 -21.49 24.36
C LYS A 13 2.22 -21.04 24.52
N MET A 14 3.03 -21.82 25.24
CA MET A 14 4.44 -21.51 25.46
C MET A 14 5.24 -21.54 24.15
N ALA A 15 4.98 -22.52 23.27
CA ALA A 15 5.61 -22.58 21.95
C ALA A 15 5.20 -21.40 21.05
N GLN A 16 3.94 -20.95 21.10
CA GLN A 16 3.51 -19.73 20.38
C GLN A 16 4.15 -18.47 20.94
N MET A 17 4.22 -18.31 22.27
CA MET A 17 4.93 -17.19 22.90
C MET A 17 6.39 -17.11 22.47
N THR A 18 7.11 -18.23 22.44
CA THR A 18 8.51 -18.28 22.01
C THR A 18 8.69 -17.79 20.56
N LYS A 19 7.76 -18.15 19.66
CA LYS A 19 7.80 -17.68 18.26
C LYS A 19 7.58 -16.18 18.16
N VAL A 20 6.58 -15.64 18.89
CA VAL A 20 6.29 -14.20 18.94
C VAL A 20 7.47 -13.42 19.51
N VAL A 21 8.06 -13.88 20.61
CA VAL A 21 9.23 -13.24 21.23
C VAL A 21 10.41 -13.21 20.25
N ARG A 22 10.66 -14.31 19.53
CA ARG A 22 11.73 -14.38 18.53
C ARG A 22 11.55 -13.39 17.39
N MET A 23 10.33 -13.26 16.86
CA MET A 23 10.03 -12.27 15.82
C MET A 23 10.14 -10.83 16.34
N ARG A 24 9.64 -10.55 17.55
CA ARG A 24 9.80 -9.23 18.18
C ARG A 24 11.28 -8.88 18.41
N GLY A 25 12.08 -9.85 18.84
CA GLY A 25 13.53 -9.68 19.01
C GLY A 25 14.22 -9.32 17.70
N MET A 26 13.87 -9.96 16.59
CA MET A 26 14.39 -9.64 15.26
C MET A 26 14.01 -8.22 14.80
N ASN A 27 12.75 -7.82 15.02
CA ASN A 27 12.29 -6.47 14.70
C ASN A 27 13.03 -5.42 15.53
N LEU A 28 13.23 -5.70 16.81
CA LEU A 28 13.99 -4.82 17.70
C LEU A 28 15.47 -4.71 17.28
N LEU A 29 16.09 -5.82 16.90
CA LEU A 29 17.47 -5.84 16.38
C LEU A 29 17.58 -4.95 15.12
N HIS A 30 16.66 -5.12 14.17
CA HIS A 30 16.64 -4.28 12.97
C HIS A 30 16.47 -2.79 13.34
N PHE A 31 15.55 -2.47 14.24
CA PHE A 31 15.33 -1.09 14.70
C PHE A 31 16.60 -0.50 15.33
N VAL A 32 17.26 -1.24 16.21
CA VAL A 32 18.52 -0.82 16.84
C VAL A 32 19.60 -0.59 15.77
N LEU A 33 19.70 -1.46 14.76
CA LEU A 33 20.63 -1.26 13.65
C LEU A 33 20.36 0.02 12.87
N MET A 34 19.06 0.35 12.60
CA MET A 34 18.69 1.60 11.91
C MET A 34 19.13 2.84 12.70
N VAL A 35 18.88 2.83 14.02
CA VAL A 35 19.30 3.92 14.92
C VAL A 35 20.83 3.99 15.01
N ALA A 36 21.52 2.85 15.08
CA ALA A 36 22.97 2.79 15.14
C ALA A 36 23.63 3.36 13.87
N VAL A 37 23.14 3.01 12.69
CA VAL A 37 23.63 3.57 11.40
C VAL A 37 23.50 5.10 11.40
N MET A 38 22.33 5.62 11.80
CA MET A 38 22.12 7.06 11.90
C MET A 38 23.09 7.70 12.90
N ALA A 39 23.23 7.11 14.09
CA ALA A 39 24.13 7.63 15.14
C ALA A 39 25.60 7.63 14.70
N ILE A 40 26.08 6.53 14.09
CA ILE A 40 27.47 6.42 13.64
C ILE A 40 27.78 7.48 12.59
N VAL A 41 26.97 7.59 11.55
CA VAL A 41 27.22 8.55 10.47
C VAL A 41 27.07 9.99 10.99
N TRP A 42 26.11 10.26 11.87
CA TRP A 42 25.95 11.57 12.47
C TRP A 42 27.18 11.97 13.29
N LEU A 43 27.67 11.08 14.18
CA LEU A 43 28.81 11.35 15.04
C LEU A 43 30.12 11.48 14.26
N THR A 44 30.31 10.73 13.18
CA THR A 44 31.56 10.73 12.42
C THR A 44 31.63 11.82 11.35
N MET A 45 30.52 12.18 10.72
CA MET A 45 30.50 13.07 9.54
C MET A 45 29.80 14.42 9.79
N CYS A 46 28.77 14.46 10.65
CA CYS A 46 27.99 15.69 10.87
C CYS A 46 28.46 16.43 12.11
N SER A 47 28.65 15.72 13.23
CA SER A 47 29.03 16.32 14.52
C SER A 47 30.34 17.12 14.47
N PRO A 48 31.41 16.69 13.77
CA PRO A 48 32.65 17.45 13.66
C PRO A 48 32.51 18.81 12.95
N SER A 49 31.44 18.97 12.15
CA SER A 49 31.17 20.21 11.41
C SER A 49 30.37 21.22 12.22
N ILE A 50 29.97 20.89 13.46
CA ILE A 50 29.17 21.70 14.36
C ILE A 50 30.07 22.41 15.35
N GLU A 51 29.73 23.66 15.74
CA GLU A 51 30.46 24.38 16.76
C GLU A 51 30.53 23.58 18.08
N PRO A 52 31.74 23.47 18.70
CA PRO A 52 31.94 22.61 19.88
C PRO A 52 30.98 22.92 21.05
N GLN A 53 30.62 24.20 21.23
CA GLN A 53 29.73 24.62 22.32
C GLN A 53 28.30 24.09 22.17
N THR A 54 27.82 23.88 20.94
CA THR A 54 26.48 23.43 20.64
C THR A 54 26.41 21.98 20.15
N ALA A 55 27.56 21.37 19.85
CA ALA A 55 27.65 20.06 19.20
C ALA A 55 26.96 18.96 20.02
N GLN A 56 27.16 18.92 21.33
CA GLN A 56 26.58 17.88 22.18
C GLN A 56 25.05 18.00 22.27
N ILE A 57 24.53 19.23 22.47
CA ILE A 57 23.09 19.48 22.55
C ILE A 57 22.42 19.17 21.21
N THR A 58 23.00 19.65 20.11
CA THR A 58 22.49 19.39 18.75
C THR A 58 22.47 17.91 18.44
N THR A 59 23.58 17.18 18.72
CA THR A 59 23.66 15.75 18.47
C THR A 59 22.61 14.99 19.25
N THR A 60 22.45 15.30 20.55
CA THR A 60 21.42 14.65 21.38
C THR A 60 20.02 14.92 20.86
N ALA A 61 19.72 16.18 20.51
CA ALA A 61 18.42 16.57 19.99
C ALA A 61 18.09 15.90 18.65
N VAL A 62 19.06 15.81 17.74
CA VAL A 62 18.88 15.18 16.43
C VAL A 62 18.67 13.68 16.54
N LEU A 63 19.47 12.99 17.37
CA LEU A 63 19.31 11.56 17.60
C LEU A 63 18.00 11.21 18.28
N LEU A 64 17.56 12.03 19.24
CA LEU A 64 16.27 11.88 19.89
C LEU A 64 15.11 12.11 18.92
N CYS A 65 15.19 13.15 18.09
CA CYS A 65 14.22 13.45 17.05
C CYS A 65 14.10 12.25 16.07
N TYR A 66 15.25 11.73 15.59
CA TYR A 66 15.27 10.57 14.72
C TYR A 66 14.63 9.34 15.37
N LEU A 67 14.94 9.06 16.64
CA LEU A 67 14.37 7.93 17.38
C LEU A 67 12.85 8.02 17.45
N VAL A 68 12.31 9.18 17.85
CA VAL A 68 10.87 9.41 17.98
C VAL A 68 10.17 9.29 16.62
N LEU A 69 10.73 9.94 15.59
CA LEU A 69 10.20 9.86 14.21
C LEU A 69 10.20 8.44 13.69
N SER A 70 11.29 7.68 13.90
CA SER A 70 11.40 6.30 13.44
C SER A 70 10.37 5.39 14.09
N VAL A 71 10.15 5.50 15.40
CA VAL A 71 9.11 4.72 16.10
C VAL A 71 7.72 5.06 15.54
N PHE A 72 7.44 6.35 15.36
CA PHE A 72 6.16 6.81 14.83
C PHE A 72 5.94 6.32 13.38
N LEU A 73 6.90 6.54 12.49
CA LEU A 73 6.78 6.18 11.08
C LEU A 73 6.71 4.66 10.87
N TYR A 74 7.54 3.87 11.56
CA TYR A 74 7.50 2.42 11.44
C TYR A 74 6.17 1.83 11.92
N ARG A 75 5.54 2.47 12.90
CA ARG A 75 4.22 2.09 13.38
C ARG A 75 3.13 2.49 12.39
N THR A 76 3.19 3.69 11.84
CA THR A 76 2.23 4.22 10.85
C THR A 76 2.24 3.43 9.56
N TYR A 77 3.44 3.11 9.03
CA TYR A 77 3.59 2.35 7.80
C TYR A 77 3.51 0.82 8.00
N ASN A 78 3.20 0.35 9.21
CA ASN A 78 3.14 -1.09 9.53
C ASN A 78 4.40 -1.88 9.12
N ALA A 79 5.57 -1.27 9.24
CA ALA A 79 6.84 -1.72 8.70
C ALA A 79 7.31 -3.12 9.17
N TYR A 80 6.71 -3.65 10.25
CA TYR A 80 7.06 -4.94 10.84
C TYR A 80 5.96 -6.01 10.75
N LYS A 81 4.98 -5.85 9.87
CA LYS A 81 3.93 -6.88 9.65
C LYS A 81 4.39 -7.98 8.69
N ILE A 82 5.47 -8.68 9.09
CA ILE A 82 6.04 -9.81 8.33
C ILE A 82 5.04 -10.96 8.29
N GLY A 83 4.95 -11.62 7.12
CA GLY A 83 4.05 -12.74 6.90
C GLY A 83 2.59 -12.37 6.63
N MET A 84 2.22 -11.08 6.73
CA MET A 84 0.93 -10.54 6.26
C MET A 84 1.06 -9.85 4.91
N TYR A 85 2.22 -9.25 4.65
CA TYR A 85 2.55 -8.56 3.41
C TYR A 85 3.69 -9.28 2.70
N HIS A 86 3.80 -9.07 1.39
CA HIS A 86 4.98 -9.49 0.65
C HIS A 86 6.26 -8.86 1.21
N ALA A 87 7.37 -9.58 1.07
CA ALA A 87 8.67 -9.03 1.48
C ALA A 87 8.97 -7.70 0.78
N GLY A 88 8.54 -7.53 -0.48
CA GLY A 88 8.65 -6.29 -1.24
C GLY A 88 7.84 -5.14 -0.63
N GLU A 89 6.60 -5.38 -0.19
CA GLU A 89 5.76 -4.36 0.45
C GLU A 89 6.34 -3.91 1.79
N THR A 90 6.83 -4.87 2.58
CA THR A 90 7.53 -4.57 3.84
C THR A 90 8.79 -3.74 3.59
N PHE A 91 9.56 -4.09 2.57
CA PHE A 91 10.74 -3.34 2.15
C PHE A 91 10.39 -1.91 1.70
N TYR A 92 9.33 -1.75 0.92
CA TYR A 92 8.81 -0.44 0.50
C TYR A 92 8.41 0.41 1.71
N SER A 93 7.67 -0.16 2.65
CA SER A 93 7.23 0.53 3.87
C SER A 93 8.41 0.99 4.72
N LEU A 94 9.43 0.15 4.88
CA LEU A 94 10.66 0.51 5.61
C LEU A 94 11.46 1.61 4.88
N THR A 95 11.64 1.47 3.57
CA THR A 95 12.40 2.44 2.77
C THR A 95 11.72 3.81 2.77
N LEU A 96 10.39 3.85 2.63
CA LEU A 96 9.62 5.10 2.68
C LEU A 96 9.68 5.75 4.07
N ALA A 97 9.54 4.95 5.13
CA ALA A 97 9.66 5.44 6.50
C ALA A 97 11.06 6.01 6.79
N ASN A 98 12.12 5.34 6.33
CA ASN A 98 13.50 5.82 6.45
C ASN A 98 13.74 7.10 5.65
N LEU A 99 13.23 7.16 4.42
CA LEU A 99 13.34 8.36 3.58
C LEU A 99 12.72 9.59 4.26
N ILE A 100 11.48 9.46 4.71
CA ILE A 100 10.76 10.54 5.39
C ILE A 100 11.43 10.89 6.73
N GLY A 101 11.79 9.88 7.52
CA GLY A 101 12.45 10.07 8.80
C GLY A 101 13.78 10.80 8.70
N ASN A 102 14.64 10.38 7.75
CA ASN A 102 15.92 11.04 7.49
C ASN A 102 15.75 12.46 6.96
N ALA A 103 14.80 12.68 6.04
CA ALA A 103 14.54 14.01 5.49
C ALA A 103 14.08 14.98 6.58
N LEU A 104 13.13 14.57 7.42
CA LEU A 104 12.64 15.41 8.53
C LEU A 104 13.72 15.66 9.57
N THR A 105 14.53 14.66 9.90
CA THR A 105 15.66 14.81 10.84
C THR A 105 16.73 15.75 10.27
N TYR A 106 17.03 15.67 8.98
CA TYR A 106 17.93 16.60 8.31
C TYR A 106 17.42 18.04 8.35
N LEU A 107 16.15 18.26 8.02
CA LEU A 107 15.53 19.57 8.12
C LEU A 107 15.59 20.12 9.54
N PHE A 108 15.30 19.28 10.53
CA PHE A 108 15.38 19.65 11.93
C PHE A 108 16.82 20.07 12.33
N ALA A 109 17.82 19.32 11.87
CA ALA A 109 19.22 19.64 12.12
C ALA A 109 19.63 20.97 11.46
N CYS A 110 19.20 21.23 10.21
CA CYS A 110 19.44 22.50 9.52
C CYS A 110 18.78 23.68 10.24
N LEU A 111 17.58 23.50 10.78
CA LEU A 111 16.87 24.52 11.56
C LEU A 111 17.62 24.87 12.85
N ILE A 112 18.10 23.86 13.60
CA ILE A 112 18.90 24.12 14.82
C ILE A 112 20.16 24.89 14.49
N GLN A 113 20.86 24.47 13.42
CA GLN A 113 22.14 25.07 13.02
C GLN A 113 21.99 26.37 12.22
N ARG A 114 20.75 26.78 11.87
CA ARG A 114 20.43 27.95 11.05
C ARG A 114 21.23 28.04 9.73
N ARG A 115 21.67 26.89 9.22
CA ARG A 115 22.40 26.75 7.96
C ARG A 115 22.09 25.43 7.29
N LEU A 116 22.25 25.36 5.98
CA LEU A 116 22.16 24.12 5.25
C LEU A 116 23.40 23.27 5.54
N LEU A 117 23.18 22.09 6.10
CA LEU A 117 24.22 21.09 6.33
C LEU A 117 24.52 20.32 5.03
N ASN A 118 25.70 19.68 4.98
CA ASN A 118 26.00 18.77 3.89
C ASN A 118 25.00 17.62 3.87
N CYS A 119 24.33 17.37 2.73
CA CYS A 119 23.35 16.29 2.58
C CYS A 119 23.96 14.91 2.32
N VAL A 120 25.26 14.83 1.95
CA VAL A 120 25.93 13.57 1.63
C VAL A 120 25.85 12.54 2.76
N PRO A 121 26.09 12.88 4.05
CA PRO A 121 25.93 11.95 5.14
C PRO A 121 24.52 11.33 5.23
N VAL A 122 23.49 12.14 5.00
CA VAL A 122 22.10 11.68 5.05
C VAL A 122 21.80 10.69 3.91
N LEU A 123 22.32 10.94 2.72
CA LEU A 123 22.20 10.01 1.60
C LEU A 123 22.93 8.69 1.88
N LEU A 124 24.09 8.73 2.52
CA LEU A 124 24.82 7.53 2.95
C LEU A 124 24.03 6.74 4.00
N VAL A 125 23.42 7.42 4.99
CA VAL A 125 22.52 6.79 5.95
C VAL A 125 21.38 6.09 5.24
N LEU A 126 20.71 6.78 4.34
CA LEU A 126 19.56 6.24 3.59
C LEU A 126 19.98 5.02 2.77
N ALA A 127 21.10 5.07 2.06
CA ALA A 127 21.62 3.95 1.28
C ALA A 127 21.94 2.73 2.16
N ALA A 128 22.64 2.94 3.28
CA ALA A 128 22.96 1.88 4.22
C ALA A 128 21.72 1.26 4.86
N GLN A 129 20.78 2.10 5.31
CA GLN A 129 19.51 1.66 5.89
C GLN A 129 18.65 0.89 4.88
N THR A 130 18.61 1.32 3.61
CA THR A 130 17.90 0.61 2.54
C THR A 130 18.51 -0.76 2.29
N ALA A 131 19.82 -0.87 2.20
CA ALA A 131 20.52 -2.14 2.03
C ALA A 131 20.26 -3.12 3.20
N ILE A 132 20.38 -2.63 4.44
CA ILE A 132 20.12 -3.43 5.64
C ILE A 132 18.65 -3.86 5.70
N SER A 133 17.71 -2.97 5.40
CA SER A 133 16.28 -3.29 5.36
C SER A 133 15.96 -4.35 4.31
N GLY A 134 16.58 -4.29 3.13
CA GLY A 134 16.44 -5.33 2.10
C GLY A 134 16.91 -6.70 2.58
N LEU A 135 18.11 -6.78 3.13
CA LEU A 135 18.66 -8.03 3.69
C LEU A 135 17.79 -8.56 4.84
N TRP A 136 17.35 -7.65 5.71
CA TRP A 136 16.48 -8.00 6.82
C TRP A 136 15.13 -8.53 6.35
N CYS A 137 14.47 -7.90 5.35
CA CYS A 137 13.19 -8.37 4.81
C CYS A 137 13.31 -9.80 4.27
N LEU A 138 14.38 -10.11 3.52
CA LEU A 138 14.63 -11.45 3.00
C LEU A 138 14.84 -12.47 4.12
N ALA A 139 15.68 -12.14 5.10
CA ALA A 139 15.98 -12.99 6.24
C ALA A 139 14.74 -13.21 7.12
N ALA A 140 14.03 -12.12 7.45
CA ALA A 140 12.86 -12.15 8.31
C ALA A 140 11.71 -12.94 7.69
N ASN A 141 11.48 -12.80 6.39
CA ASN A 141 10.47 -13.56 5.65
C ASN A 141 10.79 -15.06 5.67
N LYS A 142 12.05 -15.43 5.37
CA LYS A 142 12.52 -16.81 5.39
C LYS A 142 12.40 -17.46 6.79
N ILE A 143 12.74 -16.70 7.83
CA ILE A 143 12.63 -17.16 9.23
C ILE A 143 11.17 -17.28 9.65
N TYR A 144 10.32 -16.34 9.23
CA TYR A 144 8.89 -16.37 9.51
C TYR A 144 8.24 -17.67 9.00
N PHE A 145 8.40 -18.01 7.72
CA PHE A 145 7.84 -19.23 7.14
C PHE A 145 8.47 -20.52 7.68
N LYS A 146 9.70 -20.47 8.21
CA LYS A 146 10.28 -21.60 8.94
C LYS A 146 9.68 -21.76 10.33
N LEU A 147 9.31 -20.67 11.02
CA LEU A 147 8.74 -20.71 12.37
C LEU A 147 7.23 -21.00 12.37
N TYR A 148 6.50 -20.44 11.40
CA TYR A 148 5.05 -20.57 11.29
C TYR A 148 4.72 -21.51 10.13
N LYS A 149 4.28 -22.71 10.49
CA LYS A 149 3.77 -23.68 9.50
C LYS A 149 2.49 -23.14 8.88
N PRO A 150 2.16 -23.49 7.63
CA PRO A 150 0.89 -23.15 7.01
C PRO A 150 -0.28 -23.59 7.87
N MET A 151 -1.32 -22.77 7.93
CA MET A 151 -2.53 -23.05 8.70
C MET A 151 -3.43 -24.01 7.91
N LYS A 152 -3.89 -25.08 8.53
CA LYS A 152 -4.90 -25.97 7.95
C LYS A 152 -6.18 -25.19 7.72
N THR A 153 -6.58 -25.03 6.46
CA THR A 153 -7.59 -24.07 6.03
C THR A 153 -8.70 -24.74 5.24
N LEU A 154 -9.94 -24.41 5.59
CA LEU A 154 -11.13 -24.70 4.80
C LEU A 154 -11.44 -23.50 3.91
N VAL A 155 -11.62 -23.71 2.61
CA VAL A 155 -12.02 -22.68 1.64
C VAL A 155 -13.50 -22.86 1.33
N ILE A 156 -14.26 -21.78 1.47
CA ILE A 156 -15.70 -21.71 1.20
C ILE A 156 -15.91 -20.64 0.13
N TYR A 157 -16.52 -21.02 -0.98
CA TYR A 157 -16.70 -20.13 -2.13
C TYR A 157 -18.03 -20.41 -2.82
N LYS A 158 -18.54 -19.43 -3.55
CA LYS A 158 -19.80 -19.58 -4.30
C LYS A 158 -19.55 -20.17 -5.68
N ASP A 159 -18.71 -19.51 -6.48
CA ASP A 159 -18.41 -19.86 -7.86
C ASP A 159 -16.92 -19.94 -8.14
N GLU A 160 -16.57 -20.45 -9.34
CA GLU A 160 -15.17 -20.60 -9.74
C GLU A 160 -14.44 -19.25 -9.86
N GLU A 161 -15.15 -18.18 -10.20
CA GLU A 161 -14.57 -16.83 -10.26
C GLU A 161 -14.12 -16.37 -8.86
N ASP A 162 -14.89 -16.69 -7.82
CA ASP A 162 -14.50 -16.41 -6.42
C ASP A 162 -13.29 -17.25 -6.00
N LEU A 163 -13.19 -18.49 -6.47
CA LEU A 163 -12.03 -19.34 -6.22
C LEU A 163 -10.78 -18.80 -6.92
N GLU A 164 -10.90 -18.30 -8.16
CA GLU A 164 -9.78 -17.66 -8.88
C GLU A 164 -9.29 -16.41 -8.17
N LYS A 165 -10.18 -15.54 -7.70
CA LYS A 165 -9.82 -14.37 -6.87
C LYS A 165 -9.02 -14.77 -5.63
N LEU A 166 -9.34 -15.90 -5.02
CA LEU A 166 -8.60 -16.41 -3.87
C LEU A 166 -7.22 -16.95 -4.25
N ASN A 167 -7.07 -17.54 -5.44
CA ASN A 167 -5.79 -18.02 -5.94
C ASN A 167 -4.83 -16.87 -6.32
N GLU A 168 -5.36 -15.71 -6.73
CA GLU A 168 -4.57 -14.49 -6.98
C GLU A 168 -3.97 -13.90 -5.70
N ILE A 169 -4.49 -14.26 -4.53
CA ILE A 169 -3.93 -13.83 -3.24
C ILE A 169 -2.63 -14.60 -3.01
N VAL A 170 -1.51 -14.00 -3.39
CA VAL A 170 -0.13 -14.54 -3.38
C VAL A 170 0.29 -15.12 -2.01
N PHE A 171 -0.39 -14.75 -0.93
CA PHE A 171 -0.18 -15.32 0.41
C PHE A 171 -0.81 -16.69 0.60
N PHE A 172 -1.64 -17.13 -0.33
CA PHE A 172 -2.44 -18.32 -0.16
C PHE A 172 -1.55 -19.57 -0.05
N GLU A 173 -0.60 -19.70 -0.95
CA GLU A 173 0.25 -20.90 -1.04
C GLU A 173 1.21 -21.09 0.15
N ASN A 174 1.73 -20.00 0.73
CA ASN A 174 2.74 -20.08 1.78
C ASN A 174 2.17 -20.01 3.20
N ARG A 175 0.97 -19.48 3.38
CA ARG A 175 0.34 -19.26 4.69
C ARG A 175 -0.75 -20.25 5.01
N PHE A 176 -1.43 -20.74 4.00
CA PHE A 176 -2.60 -21.58 4.12
C PHE A 176 -2.35 -22.96 3.49
N ASP A 177 -2.62 -24.01 4.27
CA ASP A 177 -2.65 -25.40 3.81
C ASP A 177 -4.12 -25.78 3.60
N VAL A 178 -4.58 -25.74 2.36
CA VAL A 178 -5.98 -25.98 2.01
C VAL A 178 -6.29 -27.47 2.13
N ILE A 179 -6.95 -27.84 3.21
CA ILE A 179 -7.33 -29.24 3.50
C ILE A 179 -8.72 -29.60 2.99
N GLY A 180 -9.53 -28.61 2.62
CA GLY A 180 -10.87 -28.81 2.07
C GLY A 180 -11.39 -27.59 1.34
N LYS A 181 -12.24 -27.86 0.34
CA LYS A 181 -12.97 -26.83 -0.41
C LYS A 181 -14.46 -27.15 -0.32
N LEU A 182 -15.29 -26.13 -0.13
CA LEU A 182 -16.73 -26.23 -0.05
C LEU A 182 -17.35 -25.19 -0.96
N ARG A 183 -18.12 -25.65 -1.93
CA ARG A 183 -18.77 -24.80 -2.91
C ARG A 183 -20.22 -24.57 -2.49
N ASP A 184 -20.62 -23.30 -2.46
CA ASP A 184 -21.99 -22.80 -2.25
C ASP A 184 -22.80 -23.57 -1.21
N PRO A 185 -22.36 -23.60 0.06
CA PRO A 185 -23.10 -24.32 1.11
C PRO A 185 -24.44 -23.64 1.39
N ASP A 186 -25.47 -24.43 1.54
CA ASP A 186 -26.83 -23.93 1.81
C ASP A 186 -26.98 -23.45 3.27
N ASP A 187 -26.28 -24.08 4.22
CA ASP A 187 -26.41 -23.75 5.64
C ASP A 187 -25.07 -23.91 6.40
N VAL A 188 -25.00 -23.22 7.53
CA VAL A 188 -23.88 -23.28 8.49
C VAL A 188 -23.68 -24.68 9.04
N PHE A 189 -24.76 -25.48 9.22
CA PHE A 189 -24.68 -26.83 9.73
C PHE A 189 -23.86 -27.79 8.86
N GLU A 190 -23.78 -27.55 7.56
CA GLU A 190 -22.92 -28.32 6.65
C GLU A 190 -21.44 -28.04 6.89
N ILE A 191 -21.12 -26.81 7.33
CA ILE A 191 -19.79 -26.32 7.51
C ILE A 191 -19.19 -26.73 8.85
N LEU A 192 -20.00 -26.79 9.91
CA LEU A 192 -19.57 -27.07 11.28
C LEU A 192 -18.69 -28.32 11.43
N PRO A 193 -19.03 -29.48 10.86
CA PRO A 193 -18.18 -30.67 10.98
C PRO A 193 -16.86 -30.53 10.20
N LYS A 194 -16.85 -29.77 9.09
CA LYS A 194 -15.67 -29.54 8.23
C LYS A 194 -14.69 -28.53 8.85
N LEU A 195 -15.16 -27.69 9.77
CA LEU A 195 -14.31 -26.77 10.54
C LEU A 195 -13.51 -27.51 11.63
N GLN A 196 -13.91 -28.68 12.02
CA GLN A 196 -13.20 -29.44 13.04
C GLN A 196 -11.79 -29.82 12.55
N GLY A 197 -10.77 -29.38 13.30
CA GLY A 197 -9.36 -29.59 12.94
C GLY A 197 -8.76 -28.52 12.02
N CYS A 198 -9.57 -27.58 11.51
CA CYS A 198 -9.10 -26.42 10.82
C CYS A 198 -8.52 -25.38 11.79
N GLN A 199 -7.56 -24.57 11.30
CA GLN A 199 -7.00 -23.43 12.01
C GLN A 199 -7.50 -22.11 11.42
N ALA A 200 -7.90 -22.15 10.14
CA ALA A 200 -8.45 -21.03 9.41
C ALA A 200 -9.61 -21.45 8.50
N ALA A 201 -10.49 -20.52 8.19
CA ALA A 201 -11.49 -20.63 7.15
C ALA A 201 -11.39 -19.39 6.25
N ILE A 202 -11.49 -19.57 4.93
CA ILE A 202 -11.50 -18.47 3.97
C ILE A 202 -12.82 -18.52 3.23
N VAL A 203 -13.51 -17.36 3.18
CA VAL A 203 -14.88 -17.27 2.63
C VAL A 203 -14.91 -16.20 1.53
N SER A 204 -15.42 -16.56 0.35
CA SER A 204 -15.61 -15.64 -0.78
C SER A 204 -16.97 -15.84 -1.44
N GLY A 205 -17.60 -14.75 -1.88
CA GLY A 205 -18.82 -14.74 -2.68
C GLY A 205 -20.11 -15.18 -1.95
N VAL A 206 -20.01 -15.63 -0.72
CA VAL A 206 -21.12 -16.17 0.05
C VAL A 206 -22.05 -15.04 0.54
N ASP A 207 -23.36 -15.30 0.56
CA ASP A 207 -24.36 -14.34 1.04
C ASP A 207 -24.08 -13.84 2.46
N ALA A 208 -24.47 -12.58 2.75
CA ALA A 208 -24.17 -11.92 4.02
C ALA A 208 -24.71 -12.67 5.24
N THR A 209 -25.89 -13.27 5.15
CA THR A 209 -26.53 -14.00 6.24
C THR A 209 -25.74 -15.26 6.58
N LEU A 210 -25.44 -16.08 5.57
CA LEU A 210 -24.66 -17.29 5.71
C LEU A 210 -23.22 -16.97 6.18
N ARG A 211 -22.59 -15.94 5.63
CA ARG A 211 -21.27 -15.47 6.03
C ARG A 211 -21.22 -15.09 7.51
N ASN A 212 -22.20 -14.34 8.00
CA ASN A 212 -22.28 -13.99 9.43
C ASN A 212 -22.42 -15.24 10.32
N GLY A 213 -23.19 -16.24 9.88
CA GLY A 213 -23.27 -17.54 10.53
C GLY A 213 -21.94 -18.28 10.56
N ILE A 214 -21.21 -18.29 9.43
CA ILE A 214 -19.87 -18.89 9.31
C ILE A 214 -18.88 -18.20 10.25
N VAL A 215 -18.86 -16.87 10.28
CA VAL A 215 -17.97 -16.09 11.16
C VAL A 215 -18.24 -16.45 12.63
N LYS A 216 -19.51 -16.54 13.04
CA LYS A 216 -19.89 -16.95 14.40
C LYS A 216 -19.43 -18.38 14.71
N ALA A 217 -19.66 -19.32 13.80
CA ALA A 217 -19.21 -20.70 13.94
C ALA A 217 -17.68 -20.81 14.06
N CYS A 218 -16.94 -20.03 13.29
CA CYS A 218 -15.48 -19.96 13.38
C CYS A 218 -15.02 -19.42 14.73
N ILE A 219 -15.67 -18.38 15.26
CA ILE A 219 -15.35 -17.81 16.59
C ILE A 219 -15.61 -18.87 17.67
N ASP A 220 -16.75 -19.55 17.65
CA ASP A 220 -17.12 -20.57 18.63
C ASP A 220 -16.15 -21.76 18.64
N GLN A 221 -15.62 -22.14 17.47
CA GLN A 221 -14.62 -23.20 17.32
C GLN A 221 -13.16 -22.72 17.43
N ASN A 222 -12.93 -21.41 17.68
CA ASN A 222 -11.59 -20.81 17.74
C ASN A 222 -10.79 -21.00 16.44
N VAL A 223 -11.47 -20.89 15.29
CA VAL A 223 -10.91 -20.92 13.93
C VAL A 223 -10.80 -19.48 13.44
N ALA A 224 -9.66 -19.10 12.84
CA ALA A 224 -9.49 -17.77 12.25
C ALA A 224 -10.33 -17.67 10.97
N CYS A 225 -11.23 -16.70 10.88
CA CYS A 225 -12.04 -16.48 9.69
C CYS A 225 -11.48 -15.32 8.86
N TYR A 226 -11.20 -15.60 7.58
CA TYR A 226 -10.82 -14.61 6.57
C TYR A 226 -11.93 -14.55 5.53
N PHE A 227 -12.38 -13.35 5.16
CA PHE A 227 -13.40 -13.23 4.12
C PHE A 227 -13.12 -12.01 3.23
N ILE A 228 -13.51 -12.12 1.96
CA ILE A 228 -13.48 -11.00 1.03
C ILE A 228 -14.70 -10.13 1.33
N PRO A 229 -14.51 -8.86 1.75
CA PRO A 229 -15.62 -8.01 2.15
C PRO A 229 -16.44 -7.57 0.92
N HIS A 230 -17.75 -7.56 1.04
CA HIS A 230 -18.63 -6.86 0.11
C HIS A 230 -18.58 -5.35 0.37
N ILE A 231 -19.06 -4.56 -0.59
CA ILE A 231 -19.07 -3.08 -0.48
C ILE A 231 -19.79 -2.63 0.80
N GLY A 232 -20.89 -3.29 1.17
CA GLY A 232 -21.61 -3.01 2.41
C GLY A 232 -20.76 -3.18 3.66
N ASP A 233 -19.91 -4.20 3.73
CA ASP A 233 -19.03 -4.46 4.87
C ASP A 233 -17.96 -3.36 5.01
N VAL A 234 -17.42 -2.91 3.88
CA VAL A 234 -16.42 -1.82 3.86
C VAL A 234 -17.06 -0.52 4.35
N ILE A 235 -18.31 -0.24 3.93
CA ILE A 235 -19.06 0.92 4.39
C ILE A 235 -19.32 0.84 5.91
N ILE A 236 -19.77 -0.32 6.40
CA ILE A 236 -20.04 -0.56 7.82
C ILE A 236 -18.76 -0.47 8.65
N ALA A 237 -17.64 -1.03 8.17
CA ALA A 237 -16.36 -0.95 8.85
C ALA A 237 -15.83 0.49 8.98
N GLY A 238 -16.19 1.38 8.05
CA GLY A 238 -15.90 2.82 8.10
C GLY A 238 -16.92 3.66 8.84
N ALA A 239 -18.01 3.05 9.36
CA ALA A 239 -19.08 3.76 10.05
C ALA A 239 -18.62 4.31 11.41
N LYS A 240 -19.16 5.48 11.76
CA LYS A 240 -18.90 6.08 13.08
C LYS A 240 -19.76 5.39 14.14
N HIS A 241 -19.11 4.86 15.17
CA HIS A 241 -19.83 4.34 16.32
C HIS A 241 -20.37 5.48 17.17
N VAL A 242 -21.67 5.55 17.32
CA VAL A 242 -22.37 6.52 18.17
C VAL A 242 -23.06 5.74 19.29
N GLN A 243 -22.70 6.05 20.54
CA GLN A 243 -23.40 5.53 21.69
C GLN A 243 -24.58 6.47 22.02
N SER A 244 -25.80 5.97 21.86
CA SER A 244 -27.00 6.65 22.33
C SER A 244 -27.62 5.81 23.42
N PHE A 245 -27.49 6.23 24.68
CA PHE A 245 -27.92 5.46 25.87
C PHE A 245 -27.30 4.05 25.91
N SER A 246 -28.13 3.01 25.90
CA SER A 246 -27.70 1.60 26.00
C SER A 246 -27.67 0.88 24.64
N ILE A 247 -27.95 1.57 23.54
CA ILE A 247 -28.01 0.96 22.21
C ILE A 247 -26.83 1.47 21.37
N PRO A 248 -25.93 0.58 20.88
CA PRO A 248 -24.89 0.95 19.95
C PRO A 248 -25.52 1.25 18.57
N ILE A 249 -25.32 2.46 18.07
CA ILE A 249 -25.79 2.89 16.74
C ILE A 249 -24.56 3.10 15.84
N MET A 250 -24.65 2.65 14.60
CA MET A 250 -23.64 2.91 13.57
C MET A 250 -24.15 3.96 12.59
N GLU A 251 -23.44 5.08 12.51
CA GLU A 251 -23.76 6.15 11.58
C GLU A 251 -22.89 6.01 10.33
N THR A 252 -23.55 5.77 9.18
CA THR A 252 -22.88 5.79 7.87
C THR A 252 -23.27 7.08 7.16
N ARG A 253 -22.27 7.86 6.76
CA ARG A 253 -22.47 9.06 5.92
C ARG A 253 -21.52 8.98 4.74
N ARG A 254 -21.91 9.62 3.63
CA ARG A 254 -20.99 9.83 2.53
C ARG A 254 -19.76 10.57 3.07
N ALA A 255 -18.57 9.96 2.90
CA ALA A 255 -17.33 10.57 3.35
C ALA A 255 -17.11 11.90 2.59
N VAL A 256 -17.41 13.01 3.24
CA VAL A 256 -17.06 14.34 2.75
C VAL A 256 -15.75 14.72 3.41
N LEU A 257 -14.74 15.02 2.61
CA LEU A 257 -13.46 15.51 3.13
C LEU A 257 -13.71 16.82 3.88
N SER A 258 -13.21 16.94 5.11
CA SER A 258 -13.25 18.23 5.80
C SER A 258 -12.46 19.28 5.00
N PRO A 259 -12.84 20.57 5.10
CA PRO A 259 -12.16 21.62 4.38
C PRO A 259 -10.63 21.64 4.61
N GLU A 260 -10.19 21.32 5.83
CA GLU A 260 -8.77 21.26 6.21
C GLU A 260 -8.04 20.14 5.44
N TYR A 261 -8.63 18.94 5.41
CA TYR A 261 -8.07 17.82 4.65
C TYR A 261 -8.08 18.08 3.13
N ALA A 262 -9.11 18.74 2.62
CA ALA A 262 -9.18 19.12 1.21
C ALA A 262 -8.09 20.14 0.86
N PHE A 263 -7.83 21.10 1.74
CA PHE A 263 -6.75 22.08 1.59
C PHE A 263 -5.36 21.42 1.64
N ILE A 264 -5.09 20.60 2.65
CA ILE A 264 -3.81 19.86 2.78
C ILE A 264 -3.58 18.97 1.55
N LYS A 265 -4.60 18.23 1.15
CA LYS A 265 -4.53 17.39 -0.05
C LYS A 265 -4.18 18.21 -1.30
N ARG A 266 -4.84 19.35 -1.50
CA ARG A 266 -4.60 20.23 -2.65
C ARG A 266 -3.19 20.83 -2.61
N ALA A 267 -2.72 21.25 -1.44
CA ALA A 267 -1.36 21.75 -1.27
C ALA A 267 -0.32 20.68 -1.62
N MET A 268 -0.52 19.43 -1.16
CA MET A 268 0.33 18.30 -1.53
C MET A 268 0.30 18.02 -3.04
N ASP A 269 -0.88 18.02 -3.66
CA ASP A 269 -1.01 17.82 -5.11
C ASP A 269 -0.21 18.88 -5.89
N ILE A 270 -0.27 20.15 -5.49
CA ILE A 270 0.48 21.26 -6.12
C ILE A 270 1.98 21.08 -5.91
N VAL A 271 2.43 20.88 -4.67
CA VAL A 271 3.85 20.77 -4.36
C VAL A 271 4.48 19.57 -5.05
N CYS A 272 3.84 18.39 -4.91
CA CYS A 272 4.37 17.17 -5.52
C CYS A 272 4.36 17.21 -7.05
N SER A 273 3.31 17.76 -7.68
CA SER A 273 3.25 17.87 -9.14
C SER A 273 4.27 18.90 -9.67
N ALA A 274 4.46 20.02 -8.99
CA ALA A 274 5.45 21.02 -9.37
C ALA A 274 6.88 20.45 -9.27
N LEU A 275 7.22 19.80 -8.15
CA LEU A 275 8.52 19.14 -7.98
C LEU A 275 8.74 18.05 -9.03
N ALA A 276 7.74 17.19 -9.26
CA ALA A 276 7.82 16.13 -10.26
C ALA A 276 8.00 16.69 -11.67
N LEU A 277 7.31 17.79 -12.04
CA LEU A 277 7.48 18.46 -13.33
C LEU A 277 8.90 18.99 -13.50
N VAL A 278 9.50 19.61 -12.47
CA VAL A 278 10.89 20.11 -12.53
C VAL A 278 11.86 18.94 -12.72
N VAL A 279 11.76 17.90 -11.91
CA VAL A 279 12.69 16.75 -11.93
C VAL A 279 12.55 15.94 -13.23
N LEU A 280 11.31 15.73 -13.69
CA LEU A 280 11.03 14.88 -14.85
C LEU A 280 11.00 15.65 -16.17
N SER A 281 11.10 16.99 -16.16
CA SER A 281 11.09 17.82 -17.37
C SER A 281 12.12 17.39 -18.43
N PRO A 282 13.39 17.06 -18.14
CA PRO A 282 14.33 16.62 -19.17
C PRO A 282 13.90 15.29 -19.81
N PHE A 283 13.36 14.37 -19.05
CA PHE A 283 12.86 13.09 -19.56
C PHE A 283 11.58 13.27 -20.38
N MET A 284 10.69 14.17 -19.96
CA MET A 284 9.49 14.53 -20.71
C MET A 284 9.86 15.19 -22.04
N LEU A 285 10.87 16.08 -22.06
CA LEU A 285 11.35 16.72 -23.29
C LEU A 285 11.97 15.69 -24.23
N ALA A 286 12.84 14.80 -23.72
CA ALA A 286 13.41 13.71 -24.51
C ALA A 286 12.33 12.84 -25.14
N THR A 287 11.32 12.43 -24.34
CA THR A 287 10.17 11.65 -24.84
C THR A 287 9.40 12.39 -25.92
N ALA A 288 9.18 13.69 -25.75
CA ALA A 288 8.49 14.56 -26.73
C ALA A 288 9.26 14.61 -28.07
N ILE A 289 10.59 14.76 -28.00
CA ILE A 289 11.47 14.79 -29.18
C ILE A 289 11.42 13.45 -29.92
N VAL A 290 11.53 12.33 -29.20
CA VAL A 290 11.49 10.98 -29.79
C VAL A 290 10.15 10.71 -30.49
N ILE A 291 9.02 11.06 -29.87
CA ILE A 291 7.69 10.92 -30.49
C ILE A 291 7.60 11.79 -31.75
N LYS A 292 8.08 13.03 -31.68
CA LYS A 292 8.02 13.95 -32.81
C LYS A 292 8.92 13.54 -33.99
N ALA A 293 10.07 12.98 -33.68
CA ALA A 293 11.02 12.49 -34.70
C ALA A 293 10.53 11.20 -35.37
N TYR A 294 9.72 10.38 -34.69
CA TYR A 294 9.26 9.11 -35.22
C TYR A 294 8.23 9.26 -36.36
N ASP A 295 7.21 10.10 -36.20
CA ASP A 295 6.12 10.22 -37.17
C ASP A 295 5.64 11.65 -37.43
N HIS A 296 6.37 12.66 -36.95
CA HIS A 296 6.12 14.09 -37.13
C HIS A 296 4.74 14.61 -36.66
N GLY A 297 3.92 13.74 -36.06
CA GLY A 297 2.59 14.09 -35.57
C GLY A 297 2.56 14.85 -34.23
N PRO A 298 1.39 15.04 -33.61
CA PRO A 298 1.27 15.68 -32.30
C PRO A 298 1.90 14.83 -31.21
N VAL A 299 2.64 15.47 -30.29
CA VAL A 299 3.33 14.80 -29.18
C VAL A 299 2.34 14.35 -28.09
N LEU A 300 1.32 15.19 -27.83
CA LEU A 300 0.33 14.95 -26.79
C LEU A 300 -0.97 14.43 -27.38
N TYR A 301 -1.55 13.46 -26.69
CA TYR A 301 -2.90 12.97 -26.90
C TYR A 301 -3.82 13.55 -25.82
N LYS A 302 -5.02 13.95 -26.19
CA LYS A 302 -6.04 14.51 -25.31
C LYS A 302 -7.30 13.65 -25.39
N GLN A 303 -7.82 13.25 -24.24
CA GLN A 303 -9.08 12.51 -24.15
C GLN A 303 -9.99 13.16 -23.11
N VAL A 304 -11.25 13.37 -23.47
CA VAL A 304 -12.22 13.93 -22.54
C VAL A 304 -12.62 12.90 -21.49
N ARG A 305 -12.57 13.30 -20.24
CA ARG A 305 -12.91 12.49 -19.07
C ARG A 305 -13.80 13.29 -18.12
N LEU A 306 -14.46 12.59 -17.21
CA LEU A 306 -15.22 13.22 -16.14
C LEU A 306 -14.39 13.25 -14.86
N THR A 307 -14.36 14.43 -14.22
CA THR A 307 -13.83 14.63 -12.88
C THR A 307 -14.97 14.68 -11.86
N LYS A 308 -14.64 15.07 -10.63
CA LYS A 308 -15.61 15.25 -9.55
C LYS A 308 -16.78 16.16 -10.01
N ASP A 309 -17.98 15.84 -9.55
CA ASP A 309 -19.23 16.55 -9.84
C ASP A 309 -19.62 16.58 -11.34
N GLY A 310 -19.19 15.56 -12.10
CA GLY A 310 -19.53 15.41 -13.52
C GLY A 310 -18.89 16.42 -14.46
N LYS A 311 -17.92 17.21 -14.00
CA LYS A 311 -17.23 18.19 -14.85
C LYS A 311 -16.34 17.50 -15.87
N ARG A 312 -16.38 18.00 -17.12
CA ARG A 312 -15.54 17.50 -18.21
C ARG A 312 -14.17 18.16 -18.18
N TYR A 313 -13.12 17.38 -18.37
CA TYR A 313 -11.77 17.88 -18.58
C TYR A 313 -11.02 17.01 -19.58
N SER A 314 -9.92 17.51 -20.14
CA SER A 314 -9.07 16.74 -21.05
C SER A 314 -7.87 16.20 -20.32
N ILE A 315 -7.79 14.87 -20.17
CA ILE A 315 -6.60 14.21 -19.66
C ILE A 315 -5.49 14.28 -20.69
N LEU A 316 -4.28 14.63 -20.27
CA LEU A 316 -3.11 14.74 -21.10
C LEU A 316 -2.27 13.47 -21.01
N LYS A 317 -1.86 12.93 -22.17
CA LYS A 317 -0.92 11.81 -22.26
C LYS A 317 0.07 12.04 -23.38
N PHE A 318 1.23 11.44 -23.32
CA PHE A 318 2.06 11.32 -24.52
C PHE A 318 1.40 10.36 -25.50
N ARG A 319 1.46 10.70 -26.78
CA ARG A 319 0.92 9.84 -27.83
C ARG A 319 1.76 8.57 -27.95
N SER A 320 1.13 7.43 -27.76
CA SER A 320 1.72 6.10 -27.85
C SER A 320 1.19 5.29 -29.02
N MET A 321 0.20 5.80 -29.74
CA MET A 321 -0.42 5.18 -30.91
C MET A 321 -0.22 6.02 -32.16
N ARG A 322 -0.42 5.43 -33.35
CA ARG A 322 -0.38 6.13 -34.65
C ARG A 322 -1.44 7.22 -34.69
N VAL A 323 -1.21 8.24 -35.54
CA VAL A 323 -2.12 9.40 -35.68
C VAL A 323 -3.53 8.98 -36.13
N ASP A 324 -3.62 7.88 -36.83
CA ASP A 324 -4.84 7.34 -37.41
C ASP A 324 -5.48 6.20 -36.57
N ALA A 325 -5.00 5.98 -35.36
CA ALA A 325 -5.44 4.87 -34.49
C ALA A 325 -6.94 4.88 -34.13
N GLU A 326 -7.56 6.06 -34.12
CA GLU A 326 -8.98 6.28 -33.78
C GLU A 326 -9.71 7.09 -34.88
N LYS A 327 -9.46 6.78 -36.17
CA LYS A 327 -10.15 7.45 -37.29
C LYS A 327 -11.67 7.38 -37.21
N ASP A 328 -12.17 6.29 -36.60
CA ASP A 328 -13.61 6.05 -36.44
C ASP A 328 -14.23 6.84 -35.29
N GLY A 329 -13.44 7.62 -34.53
CA GLY A 329 -13.89 8.37 -33.34
C GLY A 329 -14.30 7.52 -32.13
N VAL A 330 -14.09 6.19 -32.20
CA VAL A 330 -14.46 5.24 -31.14
C VAL A 330 -13.23 4.86 -30.34
N ALA A 331 -13.20 5.24 -29.06
CA ALA A 331 -12.15 4.84 -28.13
C ALA A 331 -12.28 3.33 -27.82
N ARG A 332 -11.31 2.53 -28.27
CA ARG A 332 -11.25 1.08 -28.00
C ARG A 332 -10.14 0.78 -27.01
N LEU A 333 -10.39 -0.16 -26.10
CA LEU A 333 -9.37 -0.66 -25.18
C LEU A 333 -8.22 -1.29 -26.01
N ALA A 334 -6.99 -0.98 -25.64
CA ALA A 334 -5.81 -1.57 -26.26
C ALA A 334 -5.63 -3.01 -25.76
N SER A 335 -5.38 -3.95 -26.67
CA SER A 335 -4.96 -5.31 -26.36
C SER A 335 -3.44 -5.43 -26.27
N ASP A 336 -2.92 -6.55 -25.77
CA ASP A 336 -1.47 -6.77 -25.58
C ASP A 336 -0.69 -6.76 -26.92
N HIS A 337 -1.33 -7.08 -28.05
CA HIS A 337 -0.74 -7.08 -29.40
C HIS A 337 -1.45 -6.11 -30.35
N ASP A 338 -1.71 -4.89 -29.87
CA ASP A 338 -2.40 -3.86 -30.64
C ASP A 338 -1.45 -3.20 -31.66
N ASP A 339 -1.69 -3.40 -32.96
CA ASP A 339 -0.88 -2.88 -34.07
C ASP A 339 -0.92 -1.34 -34.20
N ARG A 340 -1.85 -0.69 -33.49
CA ARG A 340 -1.97 0.76 -33.45
C ARG A 340 -0.87 1.38 -32.56
N ILE A 341 -0.22 0.60 -31.69
CA ILE A 341 0.82 1.06 -30.77
C ILE A 341 2.15 1.18 -31.54
N THR A 342 2.76 2.37 -31.51
CA THR A 342 4.07 2.57 -32.10
C THR A 342 5.19 1.87 -31.31
N PRO A 343 6.34 1.52 -31.91
CA PRO A 343 7.47 0.98 -31.14
C PRO A 343 7.90 1.86 -29.97
N VAL A 344 7.95 3.17 -30.18
CA VAL A 344 8.20 4.16 -29.12
C VAL A 344 7.09 4.14 -28.09
N GLY A 345 5.84 4.05 -28.55
CA GLY A 345 4.65 3.94 -27.69
C GLY A 345 4.69 2.72 -26.79
N ARG A 346 5.16 1.58 -27.28
CA ARG A 346 5.31 0.36 -26.48
C ARG A 346 6.27 0.55 -25.32
N LEU A 347 7.41 1.18 -25.56
CA LEU A 347 8.41 1.46 -24.53
C LEU A 347 7.86 2.44 -23.48
N ILE A 348 7.29 3.58 -23.88
CA ILE A 348 6.80 4.58 -22.93
C ILE A 348 5.61 4.08 -22.11
N ARG A 349 4.76 3.18 -22.67
CA ARG A 349 3.66 2.52 -21.93
C ARG A 349 4.19 1.50 -20.91
N ALA A 350 5.22 0.73 -21.27
CA ALA A 350 5.82 -0.25 -20.37
C ALA A 350 6.34 0.38 -19.07
N ILE A 351 6.89 1.60 -19.15
CA ILE A 351 7.42 2.35 -18.00
C ILE A 351 6.46 3.44 -17.50
N ARG A 352 5.23 3.49 -18.03
CA ARG A 352 4.19 4.47 -17.67
C ARG A 352 4.57 5.94 -17.93
N PHE A 353 5.53 6.21 -18.80
CA PHE A 353 5.93 7.58 -19.15
C PHE A 353 4.89 8.30 -20.00
N ASP A 354 4.01 7.55 -20.68
CA ASP A 354 2.88 8.11 -21.41
C ASP A 354 1.93 8.91 -20.51
N GLU A 355 1.90 8.65 -19.22
CA GLU A 355 1.02 9.33 -18.26
C GLU A 355 1.65 10.57 -17.60
N LEU A 356 2.98 10.83 -17.79
CA LEU A 356 3.64 11.98 -17.16
C LEU A 356 2.99 13.34 -17.45
N PRO A 357 2.43 13.63 -18.64
CA PRO A 357 1.75 14.90 -18.88
C PRO A 357 0.51 15.14 -18.00
N GLN A 358 -0.03 14.09 -17.33
CA GLN A 358 -1.12 14.25 -16.35
C GLN A 358 -0.69 15.11 -15.14
N LEU A 359 0.60 15.26 -14.87
CA LEU A 359 1.10 16.17 -13.84
C LEU A 359 0.61 17.61 -14.06
N PHE A 360 0.44 18.05 -15.31
CA PHE A 360 -0.17 19.35 -15.61
C PHE A 360 -1.67 19.39 -15.23
N ASN A 361 -2.40 18.29 -15.43
CA ASN A 361 -3.79 18.22 -14.99
C ASN A 361 -3.90 18.26 -13.46
N ILE A 362 -2.98 17.60 -12.74
CA ILE A 362 -2.92 17.64 -11.28
C ILE A 362 -2.60 19.05 -10.79
N LEU A 363 -1.60 19.69 -11.38
CA LEU A 363 -1.20 21.06 -11.02
C LEU A 363 -2.35 22.06 -11.25
N LYS A 364 -3.09 21.90 -12.35
CA LYS A 364 -4.27 22.70 -12.66
C LYS A 364 -5.44 22.44 -11.71
N GLY A 365 -5.58 21.21 -11.21
CA GLY A 365 -6.67 20.80 -10.31
C GLY A 365 -7.78 20.02 -10.98
N ASP A 366 -7.59 19.59 -12.22
CA ASP A 366 -8.54 18.75 -12.95
C ASP A 366 -8.59 17.34 -12.33
N MET A 367 -7.48 16.88 -11.74
CA MET A 367 -7.32 15.59 -11.06
C MET A 367 -6.36 15.67 -9.87
N SER A 368 -6.19 14.59 -9.14
CA SER A 368 -5.30 14.48 -7.97
C SER A 368 -4.46 13.20 -8.07
N PHE A 369 -3.30 13.14 -7.39
CA PHE A 369 -2.49 11.92 -7.32
C PHE A 369 -3.27 10.75 -6.72
N VAL A 370 -4.07 11.01 -5.71
CA VAL A 370 -4.86 9.98 -5.03
C VAL A 370 -6.34 10.28 -5.22
N GLY A 371 -7.04 9.40 -5.89
CA GLY A 371 -8.47 9.54 -6.16
C GLY A 371 -9.00 8.45 -7.09
N PRO A 372 -10.32 8.37 -7.26
CA PRO A 372 -10.91 7.43 -8.19
C PRO A 372 -10.49 7.75 -9.63
N ARG A 373 -10.28 6.71 -10.44
CA ARG A 373 -9.91 6.86 -11.85
C ARG A 373 -10.99 7.63 -12.61
N PRO A 374 -10.63 8.65 -13.41
CA PRO A 374 -11.62 9.39 -14.21
C PRO A 374 -12.24 8.50 -15.27
N VAL A 375 -13.57 8.58 -15.40
CA VAL A 375 -14.39 7.74 -16.29
C VAL A 375 -14.39 8.27 -17.71
N VAL A 376 -14.39 7.39 -18.70
CA VAL A 376 -14.58 7.74 -20.12
C VAL A 376 -16.07 7.99 -20.37
N LEU A 377 -16.40 8.96 -21.25
CA LEU A 377 -17.80 9.28 -21.60
C LEU A 377 -18.59 8.11 -22.22
N THR A 378 -17.89 7.10 -22.74
CA THR A 378 -18.50 5.91 -23.34
C THR A 378 -18.86 4.82 -22.33
N GLU A 379 -18.45 4.93 -21.08
CA GLU A 379 -18.79 3.99 -20.00
C GLU A 379 -20.10 4.46 -19.33
N THR A 380 -21.23 4.23 -19.97
CA THR A 380 -22.56 4.72 -19.56
C THR A 380 -22.98 4.28 -18.16
N ASP A 381 -22.72 3.03 -17.79
CA ASP A 381 -23.12 2.48 -16.47
C ASP A 381 -22.39 3.14 -15.30
N LEU A 382 -21.12 3.51 -15.49
CA LEU A 382 -20.33 4.25 -14.50
C LEU A 382 -20.67 5.75 -14.46
N LEU A 383 -21.18 6.30 -15.56
CA LEU A 383 -21.68 7.67 -15.65
C LEU A 383 -22.91 7.87 -14.78
N ASP A 384 -23.89 6.97 -14.85
CA ASP A 384 -25.13 7.03 -14.08
C ASP A 384 -24.90 6.92 -12.57
N LEU A 385 -23.89 6.14 -12.15
CA LEU A 385 -23.50 6.02 -10.74
C LEU A 385 -22.79 7.26 -10.18
N ARG A 386 -22.17 8.09 -11.03
CA ARG A 386 -21.43 9.30 -10.61
C ARG A 386 -22.21 10.58 -10.75
N THR A 387 -23.26 10.60 -11.57
CA THR A 387 -24.12 11.77 -11.78
C THR A 387 -25.34 11.80 -10.87
N LYS A 388 -25.70 10.69 -10.26
CA LYS A 388 -26.69 10.57 -9.16
C LYS A 388 -25.99 10.72 -7.81
#